data_bbdf1b34fc53f95a3cb61f892f24b7e0
#
_entry.id   bbdf1b34fc53f95a3cb61f892f24b7e0
#
_cell.length_a   1.000
_cell.length_b   1.000
_cell.length_c   1.000
_cell.angle_alpha   90.00
_cell.angle_beta   90.00
_cell.angle_gamma   90.00
#
_symmetry.space_group_name_H-M   'P 1'
#
loop_
_entity.id
_entity.type
_entity.pdbx_description
1 polymer ?
#
loop_
_entity_poly.entity_id
_entity_poly.type
_entity_poly.pdbx_seq_one_letter_code
_entity_poly.pdbx_strand_id
1 'polypeptide(L)'
;MTETRIIEVAIEIINQEGFANLSLKKVSKKLEIKSPSLYNHISNLEDLKNKISLYGWKQLEEKMLLSIVGESGYEAIKCIAYAFYDYATENKGIFEAMLWYNKYMTEEGNQVTHNTFDILFKILRKQNLSDETVNHFIRTLRGFLEGYVLLVNHRAFGHPLSIQKSFDFSLNILINGVKNMEGK
;
A
#
# COMPACT_ATOMS: atom_id res chain seq x y z
N MET A 1 -27.44 7.49 1.58
CA MET A 1 -26.28 6.63 1.21
C MET A 1 -25.09 7.54 1.02
N THR A 2 -23.89 7.15 1.48
CA THR A 2 -22.66 7.93 1.37
C THR A 2 -21.66 7.22 0.46
N GLU A 3 -20.75 7.96 -0.14
CA GLU A 3 -19.65 7.40 -0.95
C GLU A 3 -18.80 6.42 -0.11
N THR A 4 -18.52 6.76 1.13
CA THR A 4 -17.81 5.88 2.08
C THR A 4 -18.46 4.51 2.18
N ARG A 5 -19.79 4.45 2.32
CA ARG A 5 -20.50 3.17 2.41
C ARG A 5 -20.41 2.34 1.12
N ILE A 6 -20.36 3.00 -0.03
CA ILE A 6 -20.15 2.32 -1.32
C ILE A 6 -18.75 1.70 -1.37
N ILE A 7 -17.72 2.44 -0.95
CA ILE A 7 -16.33 1.97 -0.89
C ILE A 7 -16.21 0.78 0.07
N GLU A 8 -16.77 0.86 1.27
CA GLU A 8 -16.76 -0.24 2.25
C GLU A 8 -17.36 -1.53 1.67
N VAL A 9 -18.55 -1.44 1.05
CA VAL A 9 -19.19 -2.60 0.43
C VAL A 9 -18.40 -3.13 -0.75
N ALA A 10 -17.77 -2.27 -1.53
CA ALA A 10 -16.88 -2.70 -2.61
C ALA A 10 -15.66 -3.44 -2.05
N ILE A 11 -15.08 -2.96 -0.94
CA ILE A 11 -13.98 -3.63 -0.23
C ILE A 11 -14.41 -5.01 0.30
N GLU A 12 -15.60 -5.12 0.88
CA GLU A 12 -16.14 -6.44 1.29
C GLU A 12 -16.22 -7.41 0.11
N ILE A 13 -16.68 -6.95 -1.07
CA ILE A 13 -16.76 -7.78 -2.29
C ILE A 13 -15.36 -8.23 -2.73
N ILE A 14 -14.41 -7.31 -2.81
CA ILE A 14 -13.05 -7.67 -3.26
C ILE A 14 -12.33 -8.59 -2.29
N ASN A 15 -12.58 -8.48 -1.00
CA ASN A 15 -12.02 -9.38 0.01
C ASN A 15 -12.61 -10.81 -0.09
N GLN A 16 -13.87 -10.94 -0.50
CA GLN A 16 -14.56 -12.21 -0.63
C GLN A 16 -14.32 -12.88 -2.00
N GLU A 17 -14.34 -12.11 -3.07
CA GLU A 17 -14.41 -12.60 -4.44
C GLU A 17 -13.18 -12.23 -5.29
N GLY A 18 -12.28 -11.37 -4.77
CA GLY A 18 -11.11 -10.83 -5.47
C GLY A 18 -11.42 -9.57 -6.28
N PHE A 19 -10.38 -8.77 -6.50
CA PHE A 19 -10.46 -7.47 -7.16
C PHE A 19 -10.98 -7.56 -8.62
N ALA A 20 -10.60 -8.60 -9.35
CA ALA A 20 -11.03 -8.81 -10.73
C ALA A 20 -12.56 -9.01 -10.86
N ASN A 21 -13.22 -9.47 -9.80
CA ASN A 21 -14.65 -9.75 -9.78
C ASN A 21 -15.52 -8.57 -9.33
N LEU A 22 -14.92 -7.41 -9.04
CA LEU A 22 -15.65 -6.20 -8.68
C LEU A 22 -16.49 -5.68 -9.85
N SER A 23 -17.75 -5.37 -9.59
CA SER A 23 -18.64 -4.72 -10.55
C SER A 23 -19.68 -3.85 -9.87
N LEU A 24 -20.11 -2.76 -10.53
CA LEU A 24 -21.15 -1.86 -10.01
C LEU A 24 -22.47 -2.59 -9.73
N LYS A 25 -22.80 -3.63 -10.53
CA LYS A 25 -23.99 -4.46 -10.35
C LYS A 25 -23.93 -5.23 -9.01
N LYS A 26 -22.77 -5.80 -8.64
CA LYS A 26 -22.60 -6.49 -7.37
C LYS A 26 -22.70 -5.52 -6.19
N VAL A 27 -22.08 -4.35 -6.33
CA VAL A 27 -22.14 -3.29 -5.29
C VAL A 27 -23.57 -2.83 -5.08
N SER A 28 -24.32 -2.48 -6.14
CA SER A 28 -25.71 -2.05 -6.02
C SER A 28 -26.61 -3.14 -5.44
N LYS A 29 -26.39 -4.41 -5.82
CA LYS A 29 -27.12 -5.56 -5.25
C LYS A 29 -26.85 -5.72 -3.75
N LYS A 30 -25.58 -5.62 -3.32
CA LYS A 30 -25.18 -5.79 -1.91
C LYS A 30 -25.65 -4.61 -1.04
N LEU A 31 -25.79 -3.42 -1.64
CA LEU A 31 -26.36 -2.22 -1.01
C LEU A 31 -27.91 -2.21 -1.02
N GLU A 32 -28.54 -3.16 -1.69
CA GLU A 32 -29.99 -3.23 -1.89
C GLU A 32 -30.59 -1.97 -2.52
N ILE A 33 -29.83 -1.35 -3.46
CA ILE A 33 -30.25 -0.14 -4.17
C ILE A 33 -30.38 -0.38 -5.67
N LYS A 34 -31.12 0.49 -6.35
CA LYS A 34 -31.17 0.52 -7.81
C LYS A 34 -29.89 1.13 -8.36
N SER A 35 -29.37 0.58 -9.47
CA SER A 35 -28.13 1.07 -10.13
C SER A 35 -28.11 2.58 -10.38
N PRO A 36 -29.17 3.27 -10.78
CA PRO A 36 -29.17 4.74 -10.92
C PRO A 36 -28.78 5.47 -9.66
N SER A 37 -29.13 4.98 -8.48
CA SER A 37 -28.76 5.61 -7.20
C SER A 37 -27.26 5.53 -6.91
N LEU A 38 -26.60 4.51 -7.44
CA LEU A 38 -25.14 4.36 -7.31
C LEU A 38 -24.41 5.43 -8.15
N TYR A 39 -24.91 5.70 -9.35
CA TYR A 39 -24.31 6.68 -10.28
C TYR A 39 -24.35 8.14 -9.77
N ASN A 40 -25.14 8.44 -8.72
CA ASN A 40 -25.08 9.73 -8.04
C ASN A 40 -23.77 9.96 -7.25
N HIS A 41 -23.01 8.88 -7.00
CA HIS A 41 -21.79 8.91 -6.18
C HIS A 41 -20.56 8.37 -6.94
N ILE A 42 -20.78 7.46 -7.88
CA ILE A 42 -19.71 6.74 -8.61
C ILE A 42 -19.99 6.85 -10.10
N SER A 43 -19.10 7.47 -10.85
CA SER A 43 -19.30 7.71 -12.30
C SER A 43 -19.24 6.41 -13.12
N ASN A 44 -18.33 5.51 -12.77
CA ASN A 44 -18.12 4.23 -13.46
C ASN A 44 -17.28 3.28 -12.58
N LEU A 45 -16.97 2.07 -13.11
CA LEU A 45 -16.18 1.08 -12.37
C LEU A 45 -14.73 1.55 -12.13
N GLU A 46 -14.15 2.31 -13.06
CA GLU A 46 -12.79 2.84 -12.90
C GLU A 46 -12.74 3.89 -11.80
N ASP A 47 -13.73 4.77 -11.72
CA ASP A 47 -13.88 5.73 -10.62
C ASP A 47 -13.97 5.01 -9.26
N LEU A 48 -14.78 3.94 -9.15
CA LEU A 48 -14.84 3.13 -7.93
C LEU A 48 -13.49 2.50 -7.58
N LYS A 49 -12.78 1.96 -8.56
CA LYS A 49 -11.44 1.37 -8.34
C LYS A 49 -10.43 2.43 -7.89
N ASN A 50 -10.46 3.63 -8.48
CA ASN A 50 -9.64 4.76 -8.04
C ASN A 50 -9.92 5.14 -6.59
N LYS A 51 -11.19 5.24 -6.20
CA LYS A 51 -11.60 5.57 -4.83
C LYS A 51 -11.17 4.50 -3.82
N ILE A 52 -11.23 3.22 -4.19
CA ILE A 52 -10.71 2.11 -3.36
C ILE A 52 -9.18 2.20 -3.22
N SER A 53 -8.47 2.46 -4.32
CA SER A 53 -7.01 2.66 -4.28
C SER A 53 -6.63 3.83 -3.40
N LEU A 54 -7.29 4.98 -3.56
CA LEU A 54 -7.07 6.17 -2.73
C LEU A 54 -7.35 5.90 -1.25
N TYR A 55 -8.44 5.19 -0.95
CA TYR A 55 -8.75 4.76 0.41
C TYR A 55 -7.61 3.90 0.98
N GLY A 56 -7.12 2.93 0.22
CA GLY A 56 -6.02 2.06 0.63
C GLY A 56 -4.73 2.82 0.93
N TRP A 57 -4.36 3.76 0.07
CA TRP A 57 -3.17 4.59 0.27
C TRP A 57 -3.28 5.49 1.51
N LYS A 58 -4.45 6.10 1.77
CA LYS A 58 -4.69 6.91 2.98
C LYS A 58 -4.59 6.08 4.26
N GLN A 59 -5.16 4.88 4.26
CA GLN A 59 -5.08 3.96 5.40
C GLN A 59 -3.64 3.48 5.65
N LEU A 60 -2.90 3.17 4.59
CA LEU A 60 -1.49 2.78 4.69
C LEU A 60 -0.64 3.93 5.22
N GLU A 61 -0.82 5.16 4.72
CA GLU A 61 -0.11 6.35 5.19
C GLU A 61 -0.33 6.56 6.70
N GLU A 62 -1.58 6.48 7.17
CA GLU A 62 -1.90 6.59 8.59
C GLU A 62 -1.22 5.50 9.42
N LYS A 63 -1.29 4.24 8.98
CA LYS A 63 -0.64 3.10 9.67
C LYS A 63 0.89 3.29 9.72
N MET A 64 1.51 3.75 8.65
CA MET A 64 2.95 4.04 8.59
C MET A 64 3.34 5.19 9.54
N LEU A 65 2.57 6.29 9.57
CA LEU A 65 2.81 7.42 10.47
C LEU A 65 2.70 7.01 11.94
N LEU A 66 1.69 6.22 12.29
CA LEU A 66 1.51 5.72 13.65
C LEU A 66 2.65 4.78 14.08
N SER A 67 3.19 3.99 13.16
CA SER A 67 4.25 3.02 13.45
C SER A 67 5.58 3.65 13.85
N ILE A 68 5.81 4.92 13.50
CA ILE A 68 7.06 5.62 13.77
C ILE A 68 7.01 6.57 14.98
N VAL A 69 5.92 6.56 15.75
CA VAL A 69 5.81 7.39 16.95
C VAL A 69 6.85 6.96 17.99
N GLY A 70 7.77 7.87 18.30
CA GLY A 70 8.89 7.60 19.20
C GLY A 70 10.13 6.99 18.53
N GLU A 71 10.06 6.68 17.23
CA GLU A 71 11.15 6.08 16.47
C GLU A 71 11.86 7.08 15.55
N SER A 72 13.11 6.79 15.18
CA SER A 72 13.90 7.63 14.29
C SER A 72 14.90 6.83 13.46
N GLY A 73 15.47 7.45 12.42
CA GLY A 73 16.50 6.84 11.59
C GLY A 73 16.06 5.51 10.99
N TYR A 74 16.95 4.54 10.99
CA TYR A 74 16.69 3.23 10.38
C TYR A 74 15.68 2.35 11.12
N GLU A 75 15.49 2.57 12.43
CA GLU A 75 14.45 1.87 13.17
C GLU A 75 13.06 2.35 12.73
N ALA A 76 12.88 3.66 12.51
CA ALA A 76 11.64 4.17 11.91
C ALA A 76 11.40 3.58 10.50
N ILE A 77 12.45 3.39 9.69
CA ILE A 77 12.33 2.73 8.37
C ILE A 77 11.85 1.27 8.52
N LYS A 78 12.36 0.53 9.52
CA LYS A 78 11.90 -0.83 9.80
C LYS A 78 10.43 -0.84 10.23
N CYS A 79 10.04 0.05 11.14
CA CYS A 79 8.65 0.16 11.58
C CYS A 79 7.70 0.43 10.40
N ILE A 80 8.08 1.32 9.48
CA ILE A 80 7.34 1.58 8.25
C ILE A 80 7.23 0.32 7.38
N ALA A 81 8.34 -0.42 7.20
CA ALA A 81 8.35 -1.64 6.39
C ALA A 81 7.43 -2.72 6.98
N TYR A 82 7.42 -2.90 8.30
CA TYR A 82 6.49 -3.81 8.97
C TYR A 82 5.04 -3.33 8.87
N ALA A 83 4.78 -2.05 9.09
CA ALA A 83 3.44 -1.48 8.95
C ALA A 83 2.88 -1.68 7.53
N PHE A 84 3.74 -1.51 6.51
CA PHE A 84 3.39 -1.80 5.11
C PHE A 84 3.08 -3.28 4.91
N TYR A 85 3.96 -4.16 5.38
CA TYR A 85 3.80 -5.61 5.26
C TYR A 85 2.50 -6.10 5.88
N ASP A 86 2.24 -5.70 7.15
CA ASP A 86 1.05 -6.08 7.89
C ASP A 86 -0.22 -5.57 7.20
N TYR A 87 -0.25 -4.27 6.85
CA TYR A 87 -1.39 -3.69 6.16
C TYR A 87 -1.71 -4.41 4.84
N ALA A 88 -0.70 -4.62 4.02
CA ALA A 88 -0.88 -5.18 2.68
C ALA A 88 -1.19 -6.70 2.70
N THR A 89 -0.77 -7.43 3.72
CA THR A 89 -1.13 -8.85 3.91
C THR A 89 -2.51 -9.02 4.55
N GLU A 90 -2.92 -8.12 5.44
CA GLU A 90 -4.25 -8.09 6.05
C GLU A 90 -5.34 -7.65 5.06
N ASN A 91 -5.00 -6.76 4.10
CA ASN A 91 -5.92 -6.11 3.17
C ASN A 91 -5.63 -6.46 1.70
N LYS A 92 -5.52 -7.76 1.39
CA LYS A 92 -5.09 -8.27 0.07
C LYS A 92 -5.82 -7.66 -1.12
N GLY A 93 -7.14 -7.56 -1.04
CA GLY A 93 -7.95 -7.03 -2.13
C GLY A 93 -7.74 -5.52 -2.34
N ILE A 94 -7.60 -4.76 -1.25
CA ILE A 94 -7.28 -3.33 -1.31
C ILE A 94 -5.87 -3.14 -1.86
N PHE A 95 -4.92 -3.95 -1.40
CA PHE A 95 -3.54 -3.89 -1.87
C PHE A 95 -3.43 -4.18 -3.37
N GLU A 96 -4.22 -5.13 -3.89
CA GLU A 96 -4.31 -5.38 -5.33
C GLU A 96 -4.82 -4.14 -6.09
N ALA A 97 -5.82 -3.42 -5.55
CA ALA A 97 -6.28 -2.16 -6.11
C ALA A 97 -5.17 -1.08 -6.09
N MET A 98 -4.36 -1.02 -5.03
CA MET A 98 -3.27 -0.06 -4.88
C MET A 98 -2.12 -0.30 -5.88
N LEU A 99 -1.84 -1.55 -6.26
CA LEU A 99 -0.83 -1.90 -7.27
C LEU A 99 -1.15 -1.36 -8.67
N TRP A 100 -2.41 -1.03 -8.95
CA TRP A 100 -2.86 -0.45 -10.21
C TRP A 100 -2.86 1.09 -10.21
N TYR A 101 -2.20 1.72 -9.23
CA TYR A 101 -2.23 3.16 -9.02
C TYR A 101 -1.88 4.01 -10.26
N ASN A 102 -0.91 3.58 -11.09
CA ASN A 102 -0.53 4.31 -12.30
C ASN A 102 -1.61 4.33 -13.38
N LYS A 103 -2.54 3.37 -13.35
CA LYS A 103 -3.60 3.25 -14.35
C LYS A 103 -4.88 3.98 -13.94
N TYR A 104 -5.14 4.06 -12.64
CA TYR A 104 -6.43 4.55 -12.12
C TYR A 104 -6.30 5.79 -11.25
N MET A 105 -5.09 6.31 -11.02
CA MET A 105 -4.91 7.43 -10.11
C MET A 105 -5.36 8.76 -10.67
N THR A 106 -6.11 9.46 -9.83
CA THR A 106 -6.40 10.89 -9.94
C THR A 106 -5.20 11.71 -9.45
N GLU A 107 -5.23 13.04 -9.66
CA GLU A 107 -4.23 13.95 -9.09
C GLU A 107 -4.15 13.82 -7.56
N GLU A 108 -5.30 13.68 -6.87
CA GLU A 108 -5.37 13.44 -5.42
C GLU A 108 -4.67 12.13 -5.04
N GLY A 109 -4.88 11.04 -5.80
CA GLY A 109 -4.23 9.76 -5.57
C GLY A 109 -2.72 9.81 -5.75
N ASN A 110 -2.24 10.53 -6.77
CA ASN A 110 -0.81 10.77 -6.97
C ASN A 110 -0.22 11.54 -5.78
N GLN A 111 -0.91 12.56 -5.28
CA GLN A 111 -0.45 13.33 -4.13
C GLN A 111 -0.34 12.49 -2.86
N VAL A 112 -1.34 11.64 -2.56
CA VAL A 112 -1.32 10.76 -1.38
C VAL A 112 -0.20 9.73 -1.51
N THR A 113 0.00 9.13 -2.68
CA THR A 113 1.10 8.17 -2.91
C THR A 113 2.45 8.85 -2.74
N HIS A 114 2.61 10.07 -3.27
CA HIS A 114 3.83 10.84 -3.09
C HIS A 114 4.10 11.12 -1.61
N ASN A 115 3.09 11.59 -0.87
CA ASN A 115 3.21 11.88 0.56
C ASN A 115 3.62 10.65 1.36
N THR A 116 3.04 9.49 1.05
CA THR A 116 3.36 8.22 1.73
C THR A 116 4.85 7.89 1.63
N PHE A 117 5.46 8.07 0.45
CA PHE A 117 6.89 7.80 0.29
C PHE A 117 7.80 8.96 0.72
N ASP A 118 7.30 10.20 0.77
CA ASP A 118 8.02 11.37 1.26
C ASP A 118 8.35 11.27 2.77
N ILE A 119 7.58 10.50 3.52
CA ILE A 119 7.89 10.15 4.91
C ILE A 119 9.27 9.47 4.99
N LEU A 120 9.52 8.47 4.14
CA LEU A 120 10.81 7.77 4.07
C LEU A 120 11.95 8.73 3.71
N PHE A 121 11.71 9.60 2.73
CA PHE A 121 12.68 10.61 2.31
C PHE A 121 13.08 11.54 3.47
N LYS A 122 12.10 12.07 4.21
CA LYS A 122 12.34 12.95 5.36
C LYS A 122 13.13 12.27 6.48
N ILE A 123 12.91 10.97 6.71
CA ILE A 123 13.65 10.20 7.72
C ILE A 123 15.09 9.95 7.26
N LEU A 124 15.27 9.47 6.03
CA LEU A 124 16.56 9.05 5.49
C LEU A 124 17.51 10.22 5.20
N ARG A 125 16.97 11.37 4.80
CA ARG A 125 17.76 12.59 4.55
C ARG A 125 18.54 13.05 5.78
N LYS A 126 18.14 12.62 6.99
CA LYS A 126 18.84 12.92 8.26
C LYS A 126 20.02 11.97 8.52
N GLN A 127 20.27 10.97 7.66
CA GLN A 127 21.25 9.90 7.85
C GLN A 127 22.56 10.12 7.05
N ASN A 128 22.92 11.38 6.75
CA ASN A 128 24.16 11.72 6.00
C ASN A 128 24.27 10.95 4.66
N LEU A 129 23.17 10.79 3.95
CA LEU A 129 23.06 10.20 2.62
C LEU A 129 22.80 11.30 1.59
N SER A 130 23.30 11.13 0.36
CA SER A 130 22.91 12.00 -0.76
C SER A 130 21.42 11.80 -1.11
N ASP A 131 20.77 12.85 -1.63
CA ASP A 131 19.36 12.76 -2.07
C ASP A 131 19.19 11.69 -3.18
N GLU A 132 20.20 11.47 -4.01
CA GLU A 132 20.21 10.41 -5.01
C GLU A 132 20.19 9.02 -4.37
N THR A 133 21.07 8.77 -3.40
CA THR A 133 21.13 7.51 -2.64
C THR A 133 19.81 7.25 -1.92
N VAL A 134 19.22 8.26 -1.29
CA VAL A 134 17.92 8.16 -0.62
C VAL A 134 16.84 7.73 -1.61
N ASN A 135 16.76 8.38 -2.78
CA ASN A 135 15.76 8.04 -3.80
C ASN A 135 15.94 6.62 -4.35
N HIS A 136 17.20 6.19 -4.60
CA HIS A 136 17.48 4.82 -5.02
C HIS A 136 17.07 3.81 -3.96
N PHE A 137 17.37 4.08 -2.70
CA PHE A 137 16.98 3.20 -1.60
C PHE A 137 15.45 3.12 -1.44
N ILE A 138 14.72 4.24 -1.51
CA ILE A 138 13.24 4.25 -1.45
C ILE A 138 12.64 3.40 -2.57
N ARG A 139 13.15 3.51 -3.81
CA ARG A 139 12.71 2.66 -4.92
C ARG A 139 12.99 1.18 -4.68
N THR A 140 14.18 0.86 -4.16
CA THR A 140 14.57 -0.51 -3.82
C THR A 140 13.67 -1.08 -2.73
N LEU A 141 13.48 -0.33 -1.63
CA LEU A 141 12.62 -0.72 -0.52
C LEU A 141 11.17 -0.94 -0.97
N ARG A 142 10.64 0.00 -1.77
CA ARG A 142 9.29 -0.13 -2.34
C ARG A 142 9.16 -1.38 -3.20
N GLY A 143 10.09 -1.60 -4.14
CA GLY A 143 10.06 -2.80 -4.99
C GLY A 143 10.15 -4.09 -4.19
N PHE A 144 10.97 -4.10 -3.12
CA PHE A 144 11.04 -5.21 -2.18
C PHE A 144 9.70 -5.44 -1.46
N LEU A 145 9.13 -4.40 -0.85
CA LEU A 145 7.90 -4.50 -0.08
C LEU A 145 6.71 -4.95 -0.94
N GLU A 146 6.48 -4.26 -2.07
CA GLU A 146 5.37 -4.60 -2.98
C GLU A 146 5.53 -6.01 -3.55
N GLY A 147 6.71 -6.37 -4.03
CA GLY A 147 6.98 -7.70 -4.59
C GLY A 147 6.89 -8.81 -3.55
N TYR A 148 7.44 -8.58 -2.35
CA TYR A 148 7.41 -9.57 -1.27
C TYR A 148 5.98 -9.87 -0.83
N VAL A 149 5.18 -8.82 -0.57
CA VAL A 149 3.77 -8.97 -0.18
C VAL A 149 2.95 -9.62 -1.29
N LEU A 150 3.21 -9.28 -2.54
CA LEU A 150 2.54 -9.92 -3.67
C LEU A 150 2.76 -11.43 -3.66
N LEU A 151 4.01 -11.89 -3.47
CA LEU A 151 4.33 -13.30 -3.37
C LEU A 151 3.68 -13.97 -2.15
N VAL A 152 3.64 -13.29 -0.99
CA VAL A 152 2.94 -13.78 0.21
C VAL A 152 1.45 -13.96 -0.06
N ASN A 153 0.80 -12.94 -0.61
CA ASN A 153 -0.64 -12.93 -0.85
C ASN A 153 -1.07 -14.01 -1.84
N HIS A 154 -0.22 -14.32 -2.82
CA HIS A 154 -0.44 -15.38 -3.80
C HIS A 154 0.09 -16.77 -3.37
N ARG A 155 0.62 -16.91 -2.14
CA ARG A 155 1.21 -18.16 -1.63
C ARG A 155 2.30 -18.70 -2.55
N ALA A 156 3.10 -17.82 -3.13
CA ALA A 156 4.10 -18.14 -4.15
C ALA A 156 5.48 -18.53 -3.59
N PHE A 157 5.67 -18.49 -2.27
CA PHE A 157 6.87 -19.04 -1.63
C PHE A 157 6.74 -20.55 -1.46
N GLY A 158 7.51 -21.32 -2.23
CA GLY A 158 7.45 -22.79 -2.22
C GLY A 158 8.35 -23.47 -1.18
N HIS A 159 9.30 -22.78 -0.56
CA HIS A 159 10.22 -23.34 0.42
C HIS A 159 9.64 -23.27 1.84
N PRO A 160 9.82 -24.31 2.71
CA PRO A 160 9.19 -24.39 4.05
C PRO A 160 9.82 -23.48 5.12
N LEU A 161 10.67 -22.50 4.73
CA LEU A 161 11.18 -21.49 5.66
C LEU A 161 10.08 -20.52 6.09
N SER A 162 10.22 -19.99 7.31
CA SER A 162 9.32 -18.94 7.79
C SER A 162 9.39 -17.71 6.89
N ILE A 163 8.24 -17.33 6.30
CA ILE A 163 8.10 -16.15 5.46
C ILE A 163 8.50 -14.90 6.25
N GLN A 164 8.07 -14.77 7.51
CA GLN A 164 8.43 -13.65 8.38
C GLN A 164 9.94 -13.54 8.59
N LYS A 165 10.61 -14.66 8.94
CA LYS A 165 12.08 -14.65 9.12
C LYS A 165 12.83 -14.29 7.83
N SER A 166 12.31 -14.68 6.68
CA SER A 166 12.89 -14.31 5.38
C SER A 166 12.66 -12.83 5.07
N PHE A 167 11.51 -12.27 5.44
CA PHE A 167 11.25 -10.84 5.35
C PHE A 167 12.22 -10.03 6.21
N ASP A 168 12.36 -10.41 7.49
CA ASP A 168 13.28 -9.79 8.45
C ASP A 168 14.74 -9.83 7.95
N PHE A 169 15.17 -10.97 7.43
CA PHE A 169 16.50 -11.15 6.86
C PHE A 169 16.73 -10.21 5.68
N SER A 170 15.80 -10.16 4.74
CA SER A 170 15.91 -9.31 3.54
C SER A 170 15.87 -7.82 3.88
N LEU A 171 14.98 -7.41 4.79
CA LEU A 171 14.89 -6.03 5.26
C LEU A 171 16.20 -5.59 5.94
N ASN A 172 16.80 -6.45 6.77
CA ASN A 172 18.08 -6.15 7.42
C ASN A 172 19.22 -6.02 6.40
N ILE A 173 19.26 -6.83 5.35
CA ILE A 173 20.24 -6.68 4.25
C ILE A 173 20.11 -5.30 3.60
N LEU A 174 18.89 -4.89 3.24
CA LEU A 174 18.64 -3.60 2.59
C LEU A 174 19.07 -2.44 3.47
N ILE A 175 18.69 -2.47 4.76
CA ILE A 175 19.03 -1.41 5.72
C ILE A 175 20.55 -1.37 5.98
N ASN A 176 21.20 -2.49 6.17
CA ASN A 176 22.66 -2.52 6.34
C ASN A 176 23.38 -2.08 5.08
N GLY A 177 22.85 -2.42 3.90
CA GLY A 177 23.39 -1.95 2.61
C GLY A 177 23.41 -0.43 2.51
N VAL A 178 22.30 0.25 2.82
CA VAL A 178 22.22 1.72 2.75
C VAL A 178 23.03 2.40 3.85
N LYS A 179 23.11 1.83 5.06
CA LYS A 179 23.99 2.33 6.15
C LYS A 179 25.46 2.42 5.70
N ASN A 180 25.93 1.43 4.94
CA ASN A 180 27.31 1.42 4.43
C ASN A 180 27.57 2.47 3.33
N MET A 181 26.56 3.22 2.91
CA MET A 181 26.66 4.32 1.95
C MET A 181 26.70 5.71 2.60
N GLU A 182 26.60 5.78 3.94
CA GLU A 182 26.70 7.05 4.67
C GLU A 182 28.07 7.70 4.45
N GLY A 183 28.06 9.02 4.21
CA GLY A 183 29.29 9.79 4.03
C GLY A 183 30.06 9.55 2.74
N LYS A 184 29.43 8.88 1.76
CA LYS A 184 30.02 8.62 0.44
C LYS A 184 29.46 9.56 -0.63
#